data_b57f3f31a2b3d29e7d044deac308fc55
#
_entry.id   b57f3f31a2b3d29e7d044deac308fc55
#
_cell.length_a   1.000
_cell.length_b   1.000
_cell.length_c   1.000
_cell.angle_alpha   90.00
_cell.angle_beta   90.00
_cell.angle_gamma   90.00
#
_symmetry.space_group_name_H-M   'P 1'
#
loop_
_entity.id
_entity.type
_entity.pdbx_description
1 polymer ?
#
loop_
_entity_poly.entity_id
_entity_poly.type
_entity_poly.pdbx_seq_one_letter_code
_entity_poly.pdbx_strand_id
1 'polypeptide(L)'
;MRQFSWSPRGALLSQYNFAKFLQNGEVVEISNKDLMAKAQPYHVMDGYSFLAYPNRDSTPFREFYGIPEAHTVIRGSLRYEGNPALVKALIDLGWIDPERKPWLEDGLTWAQIQQRLTGADSPAEAALVAKIDLLCSFSSSDEREKIMSGLRWMGLFSDQVPALHDNLLDIISAQLETLCSFQPGERDLVMLQHKFVVEWKDGSKVTMETLSSRVLPDGNLLTKRG
;
A
#
# COMPACT_ATOMS: atom_id res chain seq x y z
N MET A 1 -11.45 -6.00 8.27
CA MET A 1 -11.61 -4.78 7.46
C MET A 1 -10.58 -3.78 7.94
N ARG A 2 -9.91 -3.05 7.07
CA ARG A 2 -8.86 -2.10 7.47
C ARG A 2 -9.45 -0.73 7.59
N GLN A 3 -9.06 -0.03 8.63
CA GLN A 3 -9.51 1.31 8.92
C GLN A 3 -8.35 2.29 8.69
N PHE A 4 -8.66 3.50 8.25
CA PHE A 4 -7.68 4.54 8.08
C PHE A 4 -7.83 5.56 9.22
N SER A 5 -6.81 5.68 10.05
CA SER A 5 -6.68 6.75 11.03
C SER A 5 -6.13 8.05 10.44
N TRP A 6 -5.77 8.01 9.17
CA TRP A 6 -5.21 9.11 8.39
C TRP A 6 -5.65 8.99 6.91
N SER A 7 -5.29 9.96 6.08
CA SER A 7 -5.76 10.06 4.70
C SER A 7 -5.53 8.78 3.88
N PRO A 8 -6.57 8.15 3.30
CA PRO A 8 -6.44 7.04 2.37
C PRO A 8 -5.54 7.39 1.18
N ARG A 9 -5.62 8.63 0.68
CA ARG A 9 -4.76 9.15 -0.39
C ARG A 9 -3.28 9.05 -0.02
N GLY A 10 -2.92 9.50 1.18
CA GLY A 10 -1.54 9.41 1.69
C GLY A 10 -1.08 7.96 1.84
N ALA A 11 -1.97 7.06 2.26
CA ALA A 11 -1.69 5.64 2.37
C ALA A 11 -1.40 5.01 1.01
N LEU A 12 -2.23 5.26 0.00
CA LEU A 12 -2.04 4.77 -1.36
C LEU A 12 -0.75 5.32 -1.99
N LEU A 13 -0.52 6.64 -1.89
CA LEU A 13 0.71 7.24 -2.40
C LEU A 13 1.96 6.69 -1.71
N SER A 14 1.91 6.38 -0.41
CA SER A 14 3.06 5.78 0.29
C SER A 14 3.43 4.40 -0.27
N GLN A 15 2.48 3.70 -0.89
CA GLN A 15 2.66 2.40 -1.53
C GLN A 15 3.07 2.51 -3.01
N TYR A 16 3.06 3.72 -3.57
CA TYR A 16 3.48 4.04 -4.94
C TYR A 16 4.70 4.96 -4.98
N ASN A 17 5.49 5.01 -3.92
CA ASN A 17 6.78 5.68 -3.91
C ASN A 17 7.87 4.76 -4.47
N PHE A 18 8.97 5.35 -4.93
CA PHE A 18 10.21 4.60 -5.11
C PHE A 18 10.80 4.23 -3.74
N ALA A 19 11.67 3.22 -3.69
CA ALA A 19 12.47 2.93 -2.51
C ALA A 19 13.95 2.85 -2.86
N LYS A 20 14.78 3.38 -1.95
CA LYS A 20 16.23 3.34 -2.03
C LYS A 20 16.79 3.04 -0.65
N PHE A 21 17.67 2.05 -0.56
CA PHE A 21 18.20 1.61 0.72
C PHE A 21 19.57 0.95 0.54
N LEU A 22 20.29 0.82 1.64
CA LEU A 22 21.55 0.09 1.67
C LEU A 22 21.29 -1.36 2.10
N GLN A 23 21.79 -2.31 1.34
CA GLN A 23 21.71 -3.74 1.67
C GLN A 23 23.05 -4.42 1.35
N ASN A 24 23.64 -5.04 2.36
CA ASN A 24 24.93 -5.75 2.26
C ASN A 24 26.05 -4.89 1.63
N GLY A 25 26.08 -3.59 1.92
CA GLY A 25 27.08 -2.64 1.41
C GLY A 25 26.72 -2.03 0.05
N GLU A 26 25.67 -2.49 -0.61
CA GLU A 26 25.25 -1.99 -1.92
C GLU A 26 23.98 -1.17 -1.82
N VAL A 27 23.87 -0.15 -2.67
CA VAL A 27 22.63 0.64 -2.80
C VAL A 27 21.67 -0.11 -3.71
N VAL A 28 20.48 -0.39 -3.19
CA VAL A 28 19.39 -1.02 -3.92
C VAL A 28 18.28 0.01 -4.17
N GLU A 29 17.79 0.05 -5.39
CA GLU A 29 16.67 0.91 -5.80
C GLU A 29 15.52 0.05 -6.33
N ILE A 30 14.29 0.39 -5.94
CA ILE A 30 13.06 -0.24 -6.42
C ILE A 30 12.16 0.84 -6.98
N SER A 31 11.70 0.66 -8.21
CA SER A 31 10.78 1.60 -8.85
C SER A 31 9.42 1.63 -8.12
N ASN A 32 8.69 2.74 -8.27
CA ASN A 32 7.35 2.87 -7.72
C ASN A 32 6.37 1.81 -8.24
N LYS A 33 6.51 1.40 -9.51
CA LYS A 33 5.66 0.36 -10.11
C LYS A 33 5.92 -1.03 -9.55
N ASP A 34 7.16 -1.30 -9.13
CA ASP A 34 7.59 -2.62 -8.67
C ASP A 34 7.52 -2.78 -7.15
N LEU A 35 7.38 -1.68 -6.41
CA LEU A 35 7.50 -1.68 -4.95
C LEU A 35 6.55 -2.69 -4.28
N MET A 36 5.29 -2.71 -4.68
CA MET A 36 4.31 -3.62 -4.08
C MET A 36 4.54 -5.08 -4.45
N ALA A 37 5.10 -5.36 -5.63
CA ALA A 37 5.51 -6.71 -6.03
C ALA A 37 6.73 -7.24 -5.24
N LYS A 38 7.48 -6.36 -4.58
CA LYS A 38 8.64 -6.70 -3.74
C LYS A 38 8.29 -6.82 -2.25
N ALA A 39 7.02 -6.65 -1.87
CA ALA A 39 6.58 -6.89 -0.51
C ALA A 39 6.74 -8.37 -0.13
N GLN A 40 7.32 -8.64 1.03
CA GLN A 40 7.65 -10.00 1.49
C GLN A 40 7.10 -10.27 2.89
N PRO A 41 6.79 -11.54 3.23
CA PRO A 41 6.40 -11.92 4.58
C PRO A 41 7.39 -11.43 5.61
N TYR A 42 6.89 -10.84 6.67
CA TYR A 42 7.70 -10.30 7.75
C TYR A 42 7.04 -10.59 9.10
N HIS A 43 7.73 -11.39 9.91
CA HIS A 43 7.26 -11.72 11.24
C HIS A 43 7.57 -10.59 12.21
N VAL A 44 6.56 -10.11 12.92
CA VAL A 44 6.70 -9.14 13.99
C VAL A 44 6.30 -9.76 15.33
N MET A 45 5.14 -10.44 15.35
CA MET A 45 4.62 -11.15 16.52
C MET A 45 3.52 -12.12 16.09
N ASP A 46 3.25 -13.10 16.91
CA ASP A 46 2.20 -14.08 16.67
C ASP A 46 0.81 -13.45 16.58
N GLY A 47 -0.05 -14.03 15.75
CA GLY A 47 -1.40 -13.56 15.51
C GLY A 47 -1.53 -12.48 14.41
N TYR A 48 -0.43 -12.06 13.80
CA TYR A 48 -0.42 -11.08 12.71
C TYR A 48 0.33 -11.60 11.49
N SER A 49 -0.30 -11.54 10.31
CA SER A 49 0.33 -11.84 9.02
C SER A 49 0.63 -10.53 8.29
N PHE A 50 1.90 -10.13 8.33
CA PHE A 50 2.35 -8.91 7.67
C PHE A 50 3.25 -9.21 6.47
N LEU A 51 3.15 -8.32 5.48
CA LEU A 51 4.15 -8.13 4.45
C LEU A 51 4.88 -6.80 4.70
N ALA A 52 6.20 -6.82 4.54
CA ALA A 52 7.05 -5.63 4.63
C ALA A 52 7.58 -5.25 3.25
N TYR A 53 7.73 -3.95 3.02
CA TYR A 53 8.42 -3.40 1.86
C TYR A 53 9.22 -2.17 2.28
N PRO A 54 10.36 -1.86 1.59
CA PRO A 54 11.14 -0.66 1.87
C PRO A 54 10.33 0.60 1.51
N ASN A 55 10.61 1.72 2.19
CA ASN A 55 9.84 2.95 2.03
C ASN A 55 10.75 4.15 1.80
N ARG A 56 10.66 4.78 0.64
CA ARG A 56 11.42 5.97 0.23
C ARG A 56 12.95 5.76 0.30
N ASP A 57 13.70 6.84 0.40
CA ASP A 57 15.15 6.79 0.56
C ASP A 57 15.53 6.61 2.03
N SER A 58 16.22 5.50 2.32
CA SER A 58 16.74 5.16 3.65
C SER A 58 18.26 5.41 3.77
N THR A 59 18.95 5.73 2.69
CA THR A 59 20.43 5.87 2.70
C THR A 59 20.92 6.99 3.60
N PRO A 60 20.23 8.15 3.76
CA PRO A 60 20.68 9.21 4.66
C PRO A 60 20.68 8.81 6.15
N PHE A 61 19.92 7.79 6.53
CA PHE A 61 19.85 7.37 7.93
C PHE A 61 21.18 6.78 8.46
N ARG A 62 22.04 6.27 7.57
CA ARG A 62 23.39 5.85 7.93
C ARG A 62 24.18 7.00 8.55
N GLU A 63 24.11 8.18 7.96
CA GLU A 63 24.75 9.39 8.46
C GLU A 63 24.01 9.98 9.66
N PHE A 64 22.67 10.11 9.58
CA PHE A 64 21.85 10.71 10.63
C PHE A 64 21.97 9.97 11.97
N TYR A 65 22.14 8.66 11.94
CA TYR A 65 22.36 7.85 13.15
C TYR A 65 23.81 7.67 13.54
N GLY A 66 24.77 8.19 12.77
CA GLY A 66 26.20 8.08 13.05
C GLY A 66 26.70 6.63 13.03
N ILE A 67 26.18 5.81 12.10
CA ILE A 67 26.53 4.38 11.94
C ILE A 67 27.21 4.14 10.58
N PRO A 68 28.39 4.75 10.30
CA PRO A 68 29.05 4.65 9.01
C PRO A 68 29.50 3.22 8.65
N GLU A 69 29.65 2.35 9.65
CA GLU A 69 29.98 0.93 9.49
C GLU A 69 28.77 0.06 9.07
N ALA A 70 27.55 0.57 9.14
CA ALA A 70 26.38 -0.22 8.78
C ALA A 70 26.40 -0.63 7.30
N HIS A 71 26.27 -1.92 7.05
CA HIS A 71 26.19 -2.49 5.70
C HIS A 71 24.76 -2.56 5.19
N THR A 72 23.77 -2.51 6.08
CA THR A 72 22.35 -2.55 5.72
C THR A 72 21.60 -1.51 6.53
N VAL A 73 20.89 -0.62 5.83
CA VAL A 73 20.04 0.42 6.42
C VAL A 73 18.75 0.50 5.62
N ILE A 74 17.67 -0.01 6.19
CA ILE A 74 16.35 -0.10 5.55
C ILE A 74 15.30 0.48 6.49
N ARG A 75 14.50 1.41 5.99
CA ARG A 75 13.24 1.80 6.58
C ARG A 75 12.12 1.20 5.76
N GLY A 76 11.18 0.55 6.39
CA GLY A 76 10.09 -0.13 5.73
C GLY A 76 8.71 0.21 6.29
N SER A 77 7.71 -0.32 5.64
CA SER A 77 6.32 -0.28 6.09
C SER A 77 5.76 -1.68 6.14
N LEU A 78 4.90 -1.93 7.13
CA LEU A 78 4.16 -3.17 7.29
C LEU A 78 2.75 -3.00 6.74
N ARG A 79 2.27 -4.02 6.04
CA ARG A 79 0.87 -4.14 5.64
C ARG A 79 0.39 -5.56 5.89
N TYR A 80 -0.88 -5.71 6.17
CA TYR A 80 -1.47 -7.05 6.23
C TYR A 80 -1.34 -7.77 4.90
N GLU A 81 -1.21 -9.07 4.98
CA GLU A 81 -1.24 -9.95 3.80
C GLU A 81 -2.46 -9.64 2.91
N GLY A 82 -2.25 -9.68 1.58
CA GLY A 82 -3.22 -9.33 0.55
C GLY A 82 -3.30 -7.83 0.21
N ASN A 83 -2.88 -6.90 1.10
CA ASN A 83 -2.93 -5.48 0.76
C ASN A 83 -1.93 -5.09 -0.34
N PRO A 84 -0.63 -5.47 -0.29
CA PRO A 84 0.30 -5.13 -1.37
C PRO A 84 -0.16 -5.65 -2.74
N ALA A 85 -0.68 -6.87 -2.81
CA ALA A 85 -1.19 -7.44 -4.07
C ALA A 85 -2.39 -6.67 -4.63
N LEU A 86 -3.35 -6.29 -3.77
CA LEU A 86 -4.49 -5.46 -4.17
C LEU A 86 -4.05 -4.07 -4.65
N VAL A 87 -3.13 -3.41 -3.93
CA VAL A 87 -2.61 -2.10 -4.34
C VAL A 87 -1.78 -2.21 -5.63
N LYS A 88 -1.01 -3.31 -5.80
CA LYS A 88 -0.32 -3.57 -7.08
C LYS A 88 -1.30 -3.65 -8.25
N ALA A 89 -2.41 -4.35 -8.09
CA ALA A 89 -3.44 -4.40 -9.11
C ALA A 89 -4.03 -3.00 -9.40
N LEU A 90 -4.29 -2.17 -8.40
CA LEU A 90 -4.73 -0.79 -8.61
C LEU A 90 -3.69 0.06 -9.36
N ILE A 91 -2.39 -0.17 -9.11
CA ILE A 91 -1.30 0.49 -9.85
C ILE A 91 -1.30 0.04 -11.31
N ASP A 92 -1.37 -1.27 -11.57
CA ASP A 92 -1.35 -1.83 -12.92
C ASP A 92 -2.57 -1.40 -13.75
N LEU A 93 -3.71 -1.25 -13.10
CA LEU A 93 -4.93 -0.73 -13.70
C LEU A 93 -4.93 0.80 -13.88
N GLY A 94 -3.97 1.53 -13.26
CA GLY A 94 -3.85 2.99 -13.39
C GLY A 94 -4.69 3.80 -12.41
N TRP A 95 -5.26 3.19 -11.35
CA TRP A 95 -6.05 3.91 -10.36
C TRP A 95 -5.24 4.83 -9.45
N ILE A 96 -3.95 4.56 -9.26
CA ILE A 96 -3.06 5.38 -8.40
C ILE A 96 -2.42 6.51 -9.21
N ASP A 97 -3.23 7.25 -9.93
CA ASP A 97 -2.79 8.35 -10.78
C ASP A 97 -3.35 9.68 -10.25
N PRO A 98 -2.49 10.60 -9.78
CA PRO A 98 -2.90 11.92 -9.28
C PRO A 98 -3.12 12.94 -10.39
N GLU A 99 -2.85 12.61 -11.67
CA GLU A 99 -3.00 13.54 -12.76
C GLU A 99 -4.47 13.73 -13.13
N ARG A 100 -4.82 14.97 -13.47
CA ARG A 100 -6.15 15.30 -13.96
C ARG A 100 -6.49 14.49 -15.20
N LYS A 101 -7.70 13.93 -15.24
CA LYS A 101 -8.23 13.18 -16.40
C LYS A 101 -9.36 13.98 -17.06
N PRO A 102 -9.12 14.59 -18.24
CA PRO A 102 -10.14 15.39 -18.94
C PRO A 102 -11.40 14.60 -19.32
N TRP A 103 -11.31 13.27 -19.36
CA TRP A 103 -12.42 12.38 -19.69
C TRP A 103 -13.28 11.96 -18.48
N LEU A 104 -12.86 12.33 -17.24
CA LEU A 104 -13.69 12.14 -16.06
C LEU A 104 -14.80 13.18 -16.05
N GLU A 105 -16.01 12.72 -16.33
CA GLU A 105 -17.21 13.51 -16.40
C GLU A 105 -18.20 13.10 -15.31
N ASP A 106 -19.07 14.02 -14.93
CA ASP A 106 -20.16 13.73 -13.99
C ASP A 106 -21.11 12.66 -14.55
N GLY A 107 -21.61 11.80 -13.69
CA GLY A 107 -22.55 10.72 -14.06
C GLY A 107 -21.88 9.44 -14.57
N LEU A 108 -20.57 9.37 -14.71
CA LEU A 108 -19.88 8.11 -15.02
C LEU A 108 -19.99 7.14 -13.85
N THR A 109 -20.40 5.91 -14.14
CA THR A 109 -20.41 4.81 -13.15
C THR A 109 -19.00 4.26 -12.92
N TRP A 110 -18.80 3.56 -11.80
CA TRP A 110 -17.53 2.88 -11.51
C TRP A 110 -17.11 1.95 -12.65
N ALA A 111 -18.05 1.15 -13.18
CA ALA A 111 -17.78 0.24 -14.28
C ALA A 111 -17.37 0.99 -15.57
N GLN A 112 -17.98 2.15 -15.86
CA GLN A 112 -17.62 2.97 -17.02
C GLN A 112 -16.24 3.64 -16.85
N ILE A 113 -15.91 4.10 -15.65
CA ILE A 113 -14.55 4.62 -15.36
C ILE A 113 -13.54 3.49 -15.53
N GLN A 114 -13.79 2.31 -14.97
CA GLN A 114 -12.92 1.14 -15.11
C GLN A 114 -12.76 0.74 -16.59
N GLN A 115 -13.84 0.77 -17.37
CA GLN A 115 -13.79 0.51 -18.81
C GLN A 115 -12.87 1.49 -19.54
N ARG A 116 -13.05 2.80 -19.32
CA ARG A 116 -12.24 3.84 -19.97
C ARG A 116 -10.77 3.74 -19.55
N LEU A 117 -10.52 3.45 -18.28
CA LEU A 117 -9.17 3.34 -17.73
C LEU A 117 -8.40 2.15 -18.29
N THR A 118 -9.04 0.99 -18.40
CA THR A 118 -8.40 -0.26 -18.84
C THR A 118 -8.50 -0.50 -20.35
N GLY A 119 -9.35 0.25 -21.05
CA GLY A 119 -9.66 0.01 -22.46
C GLY A 119 -10.42 -1.30 -22.68
N ALA A 120 -11.32 -1.67 -21.77
CA ALA A 120 -12.22 -2.80 -21.95
C ALA A 120 -13.30 -2.50 -23.00
N ASP A 121 -13.79 -3.53 -23.70
CA ASP A 121 -14.76 -3.38 -24.79
C ASP A 121 -16.14 -2.89 -24.30
N SER A 122 -16.48 -3.17 -23.05
CA SER A 122 -17.72 -2.73 -22.43
C SER A 122 -17.58 -2.59 -20.91
N PRO A 123 -18.53 -1.90 -20.21
CA PRO A 123 -18.54 -1.81 -18.76
C PRO A 123 -19.08 -3.09 -18.09
N ALA A 124 -19.50 -4.10 -18.85
CA ALA A 124 -19.94 -5.36 -18.27
C ALA A 124 -18.82 -6.05 -17.49
N GLU A 125 -19.13 -6.58 -16.30
CA GLU A 125 -18.13 -7.17 -15.41
C GLU A 125 -17.26 -8.23 -16.10
N ALA A 126 -17.83 -9.07 -16.96
CA ALA A 126 -17.09 -10.09 -17.69
C ALA A 126 -15.98 -9.48 -18.59
N ALA A 127 -16.27 -8.38 -19.28
CA ALA A 127 -15.31 -7.68 -20.13
C ALA A 127 -14.22 -6.99 -19.29
N LEU A 128 -14.60 -6.39 -18.16
CA LEU A 128 -13.67 -5.77 -17.21
C LEU A 128 -12.73 -6.81 -16.60
N VAL A 129 -13.26 -7.95 -16.16
CA VAL A 129 -12.46 -9.06 -15.59
C VAL A 129 -11.48 -9.60 -16.62
N ALA A 130 -11.93 -9.85 -17.86
CA ALA A 130 -11.05 -10.31 -18.94
C ALA A 130 -9.89 -9.33 -19.19
N LYS A 131 -10.16 -8.02 -19.10
CA LYS A 131 -9.13 -7.00 -19.27
C LYS A 131 -8.16 -6.92 -18.08
N ILE A 132 -8.68 -7.07 -16.85
CA ILE A 132 -7.87 -7.13 -15.65
C ILE A 132 -6.91 -8.33 -15.69
N ASP A 133 -7.38 -9.50 -16.17
CA ASP A 133 -6.55 -10.70 -16.34
C ASP A 133 -5.40 -10.50 -17.34
N LEU A 134 -5.53 -9.55 -18.27
CA LEU A 134 -4.46 -9.20 -19.21
C LEU A 134 -3.48 -8.14 -18.67
N LEU A 135 -3.95 -7.24 -17.80
CA LEU A 135 -3.15 -6.11 -17.30
C LEU A 135 -2.44 -6.43 -15.99
N CYS A 136 -3.01 -7.30 -15.18
CA CYS A 136 -2.46 -7.68 -13.87
C CYS A 136 -1.79 -9.05 -13.94
N SER A 137 -0.76 -9.23 -13.11
CA SER A 137 -0.12 -10.53 -12.89
C SER A 137 -0.54 -11.07 -11.53
N PHE A 138 -0.87 -12.34 -11.45
CA PHE A 138 -1.28 -13.04 -10.23
C PHE A 138 -0.33 -14.20 -9.96
N SER A 139 0.07 -14.39 -8.69
CA SER A 139 0.95 -15.50 -8.30
C SER A 139 0.22 -16.84 -8.24
N SER A 140 -1.10 -16.80 -8.07
CA SER A 140 -1.98 -17.98 -8.00
C SER A 140 -3.44 -17.63 -8.32
N SER A 141 -4.25 -18.66 -8.55
CA SER A 141 -5.71 -18.52 -8.68
C SER A 141 -6.35 -17.91 -7.42
N ASP A 142 -5.86 -18.28 -6.24
CA ASP A 142 -6.37 -17.79 -4.96
C ASP A 142 -6.07 -16.29 -4.77
N GLU A 143 -4.89 -15.84 -5.16
CA GLU A 143 -4.55 -14.42 -5.15
C GLU A 143 -5.43 -13.63 -6.11
N ARG A 144 -5.63 -14.13 -7.33
CA ARG A 144 -6.54 -13.55 -8.31
C ARG A 144 -7.95 -13.37 -7.73
N GLU A 145 -8.52 -14.43 -7.14
CA GLU A 145 -9.87 -14.36 -6.54
C GLU A 145 -9.94 -13.35 -5.38
N LYS A 146 -8.93 -13.29 -4.53
CA LYS A 146 -8.83 -12.30 -3.45
C LYS A 146 -8.78 -10.87 -4.00
N ILE A 147 -8.01 -10.63 -5.06
CA ILE A 147 -7.92 -9.33 -5.72
C ILE A 147 -9.25 -8.96 -6.36
N MET A 148 -9.87 -9.85 -7.13
CA MET A 148 -11.18 -9.60 -7.74
C MET A 148 -12.25 -9.31 -6.68
N SER A 149 -12.26 -10.05 -5.58
CA SER A 149 -13.13 -9.77 -4.44
C SER A 149 -12.88 -8.39 -3.84
N GLY A 150 -11.62 -7.98 -3.72
CA GLY A 150 -11.24 -6.65 -3.27
C GLY A 150 -11.72 -5.53 -4.20
N LEU A 151 -11.59 -5.70 -5.52
CA LEU A 151 -12.06 -4.74 -6.51
C LEU A 151 -13.59 -4.63 -6.50
N ARG A 152 -14.32 -5.77 -6.33
CA ARG A 152 -15.78 -5.78 -6.15
C ARG A 152 -16.18 -5.07 -4.86
N TRP A 153 -15.51 -5.35 -3.77
CA TRP A 153 -15.76 -4.69 -2.48
C TRP A 153 -15.58 -3.16 -2.56
N MET A 154 -14.62 -2.69 -3.34
CA MET A 154 -14.44 -1.25 -3.61
C MET A 154 -15.50 -0.68 -4.56
N GLY A 155 -16.32 -1.51 -5.17
CA GLY A 155 -17.40 -1.11 -6.08
C GLY A 155 -16.97 -0.89 -7.54
N LEU A 156 -15.75 -1.26 -7.94
CA LEU A 156 -15.17 -0.92 -9.25
C LEU A 156 -15.90 -1.57 -10.45
N PHE A 157 -16.80 -2.51 -10.21
CA PHE A 157 -17.66 -3.14 -11.24
C PHE A 157 -19.11 -2.66 -11.18
N SER A 158 -19.43 -1.71 -10.30
CA SER A 158 -20.82 -1.32 -10.06
C SER A 158 -21.30 -0.21 -10.99
N ASP A 159 -22.63 -0.13 -11.15
CA ASP A 159 -23.31 0.96 -11.87
C ASP A 159 -23.52 2.20 -10.97
N GLN A 160 -22.97 2.23 -9.77
CA GLN A 160 -23.03 3.40 -8.92
C GLN A 160 -22.10 4.50 -9.46
N VAL A 161 -22.51 5.74 -9.28
CA VAL A 161 -21.72 6.92 -9.66
C VAL A 161 -20.89 7.35 -8.46
N PRO A 162 -19.55 7.36 -8.54
CA PRO A 162 -18.70 7.88 -7.48
C PRO A 162 -18.82 9.40 -7.32
N ALA A 163 -18.39 9.93 -6.17
CA ALA A 163 -18.16 11.36 -6.03
C ALA A 163 -17.12 11.82 -7.06
N LEU A 164 -17.47 12.87 -7.82
CA LEU A 164 -16.58 13.40 -8.85
C LEU A 164 -15.36 14.08 -8.24
N HIS A 165 -14.19 13.73 -8.74
CA HIS A 165 -12.91 14.39 -8.49
C HIS A 165 -12.14 14.55 -9.81
N ASP A 166 -11.11 15.39 -9.83
CA ASP A 166 -10.33 15.68 -11.04
C ASP A 166 -9.42 14.53 -11.48
N ASN A 167 -9.14 13.56 -10.61
CA ASN A 167 -8.22 12.45 -10.85
C ASN A 167 -8.68 11.15 -10.20
N LEU A 168 -8.11 10.05 -10.67
CA LEU A 168 -8.49 8.69 -10.25
C LEU A 168 -8.11 8.40 -8.79
N LEU A 169 -6.94 8.88 -8.36
CA LEU A 169 -6.47 8.69 -6.99
C LEU A 169 -7.42 9.32 -5.97
N ASP A 170 -7.95 10.50 -6.26
CA ASP A 170 -8.87 11.18 -5.33
C ASP A 170 -10.25 10.50 -5.31
N ILE A 171 -10.74 10.01 -6.46
CA ILE A 171 -11.98 9.22 -6.54
C ILE A 171 -11.88 7.95 -5.66
N ILE A 172 -10.81 7.15 -5.84
CA ILE A 172 -10.68 5.91 -5.07
C ILE A 172 -10.36 6.17 -3.59
N SER A 173 -9.70 7.30 -3.28
CA SER A 173 -9.43 7.70 -1.89
C SER A 173 -10.72 8.07 -1.16
N ALA A 174 -11.63 8.81 -1.78
CA ALA A 174 -12.93 9.14 -1.21
C ALA A 174 -13.79 7.88 -0.98
N GLN A 175 -13.75 6.92 -1.90
CA GLN A 175 -14.41 5.62 -1.72
C GLN A 175 -13.84 4.86 -0.54
N LEU A 176 -12.51 4.76 -0.42
CA LEU A 176 -11.87 4.10 0.69
C LEU A 176 -12.11 4.81 2.03
N GLU A 177 -12.21 6.13 2.03
CA GLU A 177 -12.60 6.88 3.23
C GLU A 177 -13.99 6.45 3.72
N THR A 178 -14.95 6.33 2.79
CA THR A 178 -16.29 5.85 3.12
C THR A 178 -16.30 4.40 3.63
N LEU A 179 -15.56 3.51 2.97
CA LEU A 179 -15.55 2.07 3.29
C LEU A 179 -14.73 1.71 4.53
N CYS A 180 -13.74 2.52 4.88
CA CYS A 180 -12.73 2.21 5.90
C CYS A 180 -12.66 3.24 7.03
N SER A 181 -13.64 4.12 7.19
CA SER A 181 -13.71 5.04 8.32
C SER A 181 -13.93 4.29 9.62
N PHE A 182 -13.24 4.74 10.68
CA PHE A 182 -13.44 4.21 12.02
C PHE A 182 -14.87 4.47 12.49
N GLN A 183 -15.47 3.46 13.06
CA GLN A 183 -16.78 3.57 13.71
C GLN A 183 -16.60 3.92 15.19
N PRO A 184 -17.63 4.50 15.86
CA PRO A 184 -17.58 4.76 17.29
C PRO A 184 -17.17 3.51 18.08
N GLY A 185 -16.15 3.63 18.93
CA GLY A 185 -15.62 2.53 19.76
C GLY A 185 -14.54 1.67 19.08
N GLU A 186 -14.26 1.85 17.80
CA GLU A 186 -13.11 1.22 17.12
C GLU A 186 -11.83 1.96 17.44
N ARG A 187 -10.74 1.23 17.53
CA ARG A 187 -9.44 1.77 17.94
C ARG A 187 -8.36 1.47 16.90
N ASP A 188 -7.44 2.41 16.73
CA ASP A 188 -6.28 2.24 15.88
C ASP A 188 -5.16 1.46 16.57
N LEU A 189 -4.44 0.65 15.81
CA LEU A 189 -3.25 -0.06 16.25
C LEU A 189 -2.04 0.49 15.50
N VAL A 190 -1.12 1.10 16.23
CA VAL A 190 0.20 1.51 15.72
C VAL A 190 1.23 0.50 16.18
N MET A 191 2.01 -0.01 15.24
CA MET A 191 3.07 -0.98 15.49
C MET A 191 4.37 -0.47 14.87
N LEU A 192 5.42 -0.38 15.70
CA LEU A 192 6.73 0.10 15.30
C LEU A 192 7.80 -0.87 15.78
N GLN A 193 8.60 -1.39 14.87
CA GLN A 193 9.73 -2.26 15.20
C GLN A 193 11.04 -1.61 14.77
N HIS A 194 12.03 -1.65 15.67
CA HIS A 194 13.42 -1.41 15.34
C HIS A 194 14.19 -2.71 15.50
N LYS A 195 15.00 -3.03 14.50
CA LYS A 195 15.85 -4.21 14.50
C LYS A 195 17.28 -3.81 14.19
N PHE A 196 18.19 -4.15 15.11
CA PHE A 196 19.62 -3.94 14.95
C PHE A 196 20.31 -5.29 14.97
N VAL A 197 21.14 -5.55 13.98
CA VAL A 197 22.04 -6.71 13.93
C VAL A 197 23.46 -6.17 14.03
N VAL A 198 24.12 -6.43 15.14
CA VAL A 198 25.48 -5.96 15.43
C VAL A 198 26.43 -7.15 15.31
N GLU A 199 27.44 -7.00 14.48
CA GLU A 199 28.54 -7.95 14.36
C GLU A 199 29.80 -7.35 15.02
N TRP A 200 30.30 -8.04 16.02
CA TRP A 200 31.49 -7.64 16.74
C TRP A 200 32.76 -8.06 16.02
N LYS A 201 33.89 -7.46 16.39
CA LYS A 201 35.22 -7.75 15.78
C LYS A 201 35.66 -9.21 15.92
N ASP A 202 35.14 -9.92 16.92
CA ASP A 202 35.39 -11.35 17.13
C ASP A 202 34.49 -12.26 16.28
N GLY A 203 33.62 -11.68 15.42
CA GLY A 203 32.68 -12.38 14.57
C GLY A 203 31.36 -12.77 15.26
N SER A 204 31.21 -12.47 16.56
CA SER A 204 29.95 -12.71 17.25
C SER A 204 28.86 -11.75 16.76
N LYS A 205 27.61 -12.23 16.68
CA LYS A 205 26.46 -11.44 16.24
C LYS A 205 25.42 -11.34 17.35
N VAL A 206 24.92 -10.14 17.56
CA VAL A 206 23.82 -9.86 18.49
C VAL A 206 22.70 -9.19 17.71
N THR A 207 21.47 -9.73 17.85
CA THR A 207 20.25 -9.10 17.32
C THR A 207 19.51 -8.44 18.49
N MET A 208 19.27 -7.15 18.37
CA MET A 208 18.44 -6.38 19.29
C MET A 208 17.18 -5.96 18.55
N GLU A 209 16.03 -6.29 19.12
CA GLU A 209 14.73 -5.90 18.57
C GLU A 209 13.93 -5.16 19.64
N THR A 210 13.36 -4.03 19.25
CA THR A 210 12.36 -3.32 20.06
C THR A 210 11.05 -3.30 19.30
N LEU A 211 10.00 -3.79 19.91
CA LEU A 211 8.65 -3.69 19.40
C LEU A 211 7.84 -2.76 20.29
N SER A 212 7.32 -1.70 19.71
CA SER A 212 6.36 -0.81 20.35
C SER A 212 5.02 -0.97 19.66
N SER A 213 4.01 -1.41 20.40
CA SER A 213 2.64 -1.45 19.94
C SER A 213 1.77 -0.58 20.83
N ARG A 214 0.91 0.24 20.23
CA ARG A 214 0.00 1.12 20.97
C ARG A 214 -1.37 1.07 20.34
N VAL A 215 -2.36 0.77 21.15
CA VAL A 215 -3.77 0.92 20.79
C VAL A 215 -4.20 2.34 21.19
N LEU A 216 -4.59 3.14 20.20
CA LEU A 216 -5.02 4.52 20.42
C LEU A 216 -6.51 4.53 20.82
N PRO A 217 -6.91 5.32 21.83
CA PRO A 217 -8.29 5.29 22.35
C PRO A 217 -9.35 5.77 21.36
N ASP A 218 -9.01 6.68 20.44
CA ASP A 218 -9.92 7.19 19.41
C ASP A 218 -9.11 7.49 18.14
N GLY A 219 -9.61 7.06 16.97
CA GLY A 219 -8.96 7.19 15.67
C GLY A 219 -8.64 8.62 15.19
N ASN A 220 -8.77 9.62 16.06
CA ASN A 220 -8.65 11.05 15.74
C ASN A 220 -7.38 11.74 16.22
N LEU A 221 -6.40 11.05 16.79
CA LEU A 221 -5.25 11.71 17.42
C LEU A 221 -4.12 12.12 16.46
N LEU A 222 -4.09 11.60 15.24
CA LEU A 222 -3.05 11.96 14.25
C LEU A 222 -3.45 13.10 13.32
N THR A 223 -4.75 13.46 13.23
CA THR A 223 -5.23 14.54 12.37
C THR A 223 -5.17 15.93 13.01
N LYS A 224 -4.82 16.05 14.29
CA LYS A 224 -4.81 17.33 15.02
C LYS A 224 -3.43 17.97 15.22
N ARG A 225 -2.39 17.48 14.55
CA ARG A 225 -1.09 18.15 14.51
C ARG A 225 -0.62 18.27 13.06
N GLY A 226 -1.25 19.19 12.34
CA GLY A 226 -0.71 19.82 11.15
C GLY A 226 -0.12 21.14 11.54
#